data_0a5d2e50a4c63b694ef75a42539155fb
#
_entry.id   0a5d2e50a4c63b694ef75a42539155fb
#
_cell.length_a   1.000
_cell.length_b   1.000
_cell.length_c   1.000
_cell.angle_alpha   90.00
_cell.angle_beta   90.00
_cell.angle_gamma   90.00
#
_symmetry.space_group_name_H-M   'P 1'
#
loop_
_entity.id
_entity.type
_entity.pdbx_description
1 polymer ?
#
loop_
_entity_poly.entity_id
_entity_poly.type
_entity_poly.pdbx_seq_one_letter_code
_entity_poly.pdbx_strand_id
1 'polypeptide(L)'
;MKKIINTKNAPTPIGPYNQAIKTGNILFISGQVAMDPENNNELVESSINDETHQVMKNLSAILKEVDMGFTNVVKTTIFLSDMSFFKEVNRIYGSYLKEGEEPARETIAVKTLPKEVNVEISMIAVD
;
A
#
# COMPACT_ATOMS: atom_id res chain seq x y z
N MET A 1 20.93 -10.19 -5.51
CA MET A 1 21.01 -10.09 -4.04
C MET A 1 19.87 -9.19 -3.55
N LYS A 2 19.19 -9.60 -2.51
CA LYS A 2 18.08 -8.78 -2.00
C LYS A 2 18.57 -7.70 -1.04
N LYS A 3 17.98 -6.52 -1.15
CA LYS A 3 18.19 -5.39 -0.25
C LYS A 3 16.91 -5.15 0.56
N ILE A 4 17.05 -5.09 1.88
CA ILE A 4 15.95 -4.80 2.79
C ILE A 4 15.69 -3.30 2.80
N ILE A 5 14.43 -2.91 2.61
CA ILE A 5 14.00 -1.50 2.61
C ILE A 5 13.03 -1.31 3.77
N ASN A 6 13.37 -0.38 4.66
CA ASN A 6 12.51 0.04 5.75
C ASN A 6 12.65 1.55 5.93
N THR A 7 11.55 2.21 6.22
CA THR A 7 11.51 3.65 6.50
C THR A 7 10.67 3.93 7.74
N LYS A 8 11.02 4.97 8.49
CA LYS A 8 10.25 5.44 9.64
C LYS A 8 8.96 6.16 9.22
N ASN A 9 8.85 6.50 7.93
CA ASN A 9 7.70 7.22 7.38
C ASN A 9 6.56 6.28 6.95
N ALA A 10 6.72 4.99 7.21
CA ALA A 10 5.68 3.97 7.03
C ALA A 10 5.60 3.11 8.29
N PRO A 11 4.49 2.39 8.50
CA PRO A 11 4.32 1.59 9.71
C PRO A 11 5.39 0.54 9.91
N THR A 12 5.84 0.39 11.16
CA THR A 12 6.77 -0.66 11.55
C THR A 12 6.14 -2.04 11.30
N PRO A 13 6.87 -2.99 10.69
CA PRO A 13 6.35 -4.35 10.53
C PRO A 13 5.93 -4.97 11.86
N ILE A 14 4.78 -5.63 11.86
CA ILE A 14 4.22 -6.27 13.06
C ILE A 14 4.45 -7.78 13.10
N GLY A 15 5.37 -8.28 12.28
CA GLY A 15 5.69 -9.70 12.19
C GLY A 15 7.03 -9.93 11.49
N PRO A 16 7.34 -11.17 11.13
CA PRO A 16 8.62 -11.53 10.51
C PRO A 16 8.64 -11.19 9.01
N TYR A 17 8.55 -9.91 8.69
CA TYR A 17 8.63 -9.41 7.31
C TYR A 17 9.22 -8.00 7.31
N ASN A 18 9.61 -7.52 6.15
CA ASN A 18 10.09 -6.16 5.94
C ASN A 18 9.06 -5.35 5.16
N GLN A 19 9.14 -4.03 5.23
CA GLN A 19 8.24 -3.17 4.46
C GLN A 19 8.39 -3.43 2.97
N ALA A 20 9.63 -3.58 2.49
CA ALA A 20 9.88 -3.89 1.09
C ALA A 20 11.22 -4.57 0.90
N ILE A 21 11.35 -5.25 -0.24
CA ILE A 21 12.59 -5.89 -0.69
C ILE A 21 12.89 -5.39 -2.09
N LYS A 22 14.11 -4.91 -2.30
CA LYS A 22 14.60 -4.57 -3.63
C LYS A 22 15.57 -5.64 -4.11
N THR A 23 15.35 -6.13 -5.32
CA THR A 23 16.26 -7.07 -5.98
C THR A 23 16.43 -6.63 -7.43
N GLY A 24 17.68 -6.34 -7.84
CA GLY A 24 17.93 -5.71 -9.12
C GLY A 24 17.19 -4.39 -9.21
N ASN A 25 16.37 -4.22 -10.24
CA ASN A 25 15.55 -3.03 -10.44
C ASN A 25 14.09 -3.21 -9.98
N ILE A 26 13.78 -4.31 -9.29
CA ILE A 26 12.40 -4.62 -8.85
C ILE A 26 12.26 -4.39 -7.35
N LEU A 27 11.19 -3.70 -6.97
CA LEU A 27 10.81 -3.48 -5.58
C LEU A 27 9.51 -4.22 -5.28
N PHE A 28 9.54 -5.09 -4.27
CA PHE A 28 8.36 -5.79 -3.76
C PHE A 28 7.94 -5.13 -2.45
N ILE A 29 6.73 -4.58 -2.39
CA ILE A 29 6.23 -3.87 -1.21
C ILE A 29 5.19 -4.74 -0.53
N SER A 30 5.39 -4.99 0.77
CA SER A 30 4.45 -5.71 1.63
C SER A 30 3.10 -5.00 1.68
N GLY A 31 2.03 -5.76 1.86
CA GLY A 31 0.70 -5.20 2.03
C GLY A 31 0.66 -4.15 3.12
N GLN A 32 0.15 -2.97 2.78
CA GLN A 32 0.00 -1.86 3.70
C GLN A 32 -1.44 -1.73 4.13
N VAL A 33 -1.64 -1.55 5.42
CA VAL A 33 -2.93 -1.22 6.03
C VAL A 33 -2.85 0.21 6.58
N ALA A 34 -3.99 0.76 6.98
CA ALA A 34 -4.08 2.18 7.36
C ALA A 34 -3.58 2.47 8.78
N MET A 35 -2.35 2.05 9.07
CA MET A 35 -1.66 2.43 10.30
C MET A 35 -0.93 3.76 10.05
N ASP A 36 -1.03 4.68 11.00
CA ASP A 36 -0.43 6.00 10.86
C ASP A 36 0.91 6.06 11.62
N PRO A 37 2.05 6.12 10.91
CA PRO A 37 3.37 6.16 11.57
C PRO A 37 3.59 7.45 12.36
N GLU A 38 2.85 8.52 12.08
CA GLU A 38 2.92 9.78 12.83
C GLU A 38 2.08 9.75 14.10
N ASN A 39 1.26 8.74 14.29
CA ASN A 39 0.39 8.57 15.45
C ASN A 39 0.57 7.17 16.07
N ASN A 40 1.82 6.84 16.42
CA ASN A 40 2.18 5.58 17.09
C ASN A 40 1.70 4.31 16.37
N ASN A 41 1.61 4.35 15.04
CA ASN A 41 1.11 3.23 14.24
C ASN A 41 -0.34 2.84 14.57
N GLU A 42 -1.15 3.77 15.08
CA GLU A 42 -2.56 3.51 15.32
C GLU A 42 -3.33 3.44 14.00
N LEU A 43 -4.42 2.67 14.00
CA LEU A 43 -5.29 2.54 12.83
C LEU A 43 -6.08 3.81 12.57
N VAL A 44 -6.17 4.19 11.30
CA VAL A 44 -7.09 5.24 10.84
C VAL A 44 -8.42 4.55 10.54
N GLU A 45 -9.45 4.86 11.33
CA GLU A 45 -10.75 4.18 11.28
C GLU A 45 -11.93 5.14 11.03
N SER A 46 -11.66 6.41 10.76
CA SER A 46 -12.67 7.45 10.63
C SER A 46 -13.62 7.26 9.43
N SER A 47 -13.09 6.77 8.31
CA SER A 47 -13.88 6.48 7.10
C SER A 47 -13.05 5.60 6.17
N ILE A 48 -13.71 4.94 5.21
CA ILE A 48 -13.01 4.19 4.18
C ILE A 48 -12.13 5.11 3.32
N ASN A 49 -12.53 6.35 3.14
CA ASN A 49 -11.75 7.34 2.39
C ASN A 49 -10.44 7.65 3.11
N ASP A 50 -10.52 7.98 4.40
CA ASP A 50 -9.33 8.29 5.22
C ASP A 50 -8.41 7.08 5.35
N GLU A 51 -9.00 5.90 5.52
CA GLU A 51 -8.28 4.63 5.58
C GLU A 51 -7.48 4.39 4.28
N THR A 52 -8.12 4.56 3.14
CA THR A 52 -7.48 4.37 1.83
C THR A 52 -6.37 5.40 1.59
N HIS A 53 -6.60 6.66 1.97
CA HIS A 53 -5.57 7.69 1.87
C HIS A 53 -4.34 7.33 2.70
N GLN A 54 -4.53 6.83 3.92
CA GLN A 54 -3.41 6.44 4.77
C GLN A 54 -2.61 5.28 4.17
N VAL A 55 -3.29 4.29 3.60
CA VAL A 55 -2.63 3.18 2.91
C VAL A 55 -1.76 3.70 1.77
N MET A 56 -2.28 4.60 0.95
CA MET A 56 -1.54 5.18 -0.17
C MET A 56 -0.35 6.04 0.30
N LYS A 57 -0.50 6.79 1.39
CA LYS A 57 0.61 7.54 1.99
C LYS A 57 1.72 6.59 2.44
N ASN A 58 1.37 5.47 3.06
CA ASN A 58 2.35 4.48 3.52
C ASN A 58 3.11 3.88 2.34
N LEU A 59 2.42 3.52 1.27
CA LEU A 59 3.04 3.02 0.04
C LEU A 59 3.97 4.07 -0.59
N SER A 60 3.53 5.32 -0.64
CA SER A 60 4.33 6.42 -1.16
C SER A 60 5.64 6.59 -0.39
N ALA A 61 5.57 6.52 0.94
CA ALA A 61 6.74 6.64 1.81
C ALA A 61 7.77 5.55 1.53
N ILE A 62 7.31 4.31 1.34
CA ILE A 62 8.19 3.18 1.04
C ILE A 62 8.83 3.33 -0.35
N LEU A 63 8.06 3.73 -1.34
CA LEU A 63 8.57 4.00 -2.70
C LEU A 63 9.65 5.09 -2.66
N LYS A 64 9.41 6.18 -1.93
CA LYS A 64 10.37 7.29 -1.81
C LYS A 64 11.70 6.86 -1.20
N GLU A 65 11.71 5.86 -0.34
CA GLU A 65 12.94 5.37 0.30
C GLU A 65 13.96 4.85 -0.72
N VAL A 66 13.50 4.46 -1.91
CA VAL A 66 14.35 4.00 -3.01
C VAL A 66 14.23 4.91 -4.25
N ASP A 67 13.88 6.17 -4.03
CA ASP A 67 13.74 7.19 -5.09
C ASP A 67 12.76 6.81 -6.19
N MET A 68 11.68 6.09 -5.83
CA MET A 68 10.59 5.73 -6.71
C MET A 68 9.30 6.48 -6.34
N GLY A 69 8.34 6.45 -7.25
CA GLY A 69 6.99 6.96 -7.05
C GLY A 69 5.96 6.01 -7.65
N PHE A 70 4.70 6.41 -7.64
CA PHE A 70 3.62 5.57 -8.19
C PHE A 70 3.79 5.32 -9.69
N THR A 71 4.48 6.17 -10.42
CA THR A 71 4.78 5.96 -11.85
C THR A 71 5.71 4.76 -12.09
N ASN A 72 6.41 4.31 -11.07
CA ASN A 72 7.25 3.12 -11.12
C ASN A 72 6.48 1.82 -10.86
N VAL A 73 5.25 1.92 -10.33
CA VAL A 73 4.46 0.74 -9.96
C VAL A 73 3.92 0.06 -11.21
N VAL A 74 4.17 -1.25 -11.30
CA VAL A 74 3.73 -2.07 -12.44
C VAL A 74 2.60 -3.02 -12.07
N LYS A 75 2.45 -3.34 -10.79
CA LYS A 75 1.41 -4.25 -10.29
C LYS A 75 0.90 -3.79 -8.94
N THR A 76 -0.41 -3.79 -8.79
CA THR A 76 -1.10 -3.52 -7.52
C THR A 76 -2.06 -4.66 -7.21
N THR A 77 -2.14 -5.06 -5.94
CA THR A 77 -3.17 -5.95 -5.44
C THR A 77 -3.92 -5.24 -4.32
N ILE A 78 -5.23 -5.12 -4.47
CA ILE A 78 -6.10 -4.51 -3.46
C ILE A 78 -6.98 -5.59 -2.84
N PHE A 79 -6.90 -5.71 -1.51
CA PHE A 79 -7.76 -6.60 -0.73
C PHE A 79 -8.75 -5.76 0.05
N LEU A 80 -10.03 -6.12 0.00
CA LEU A 80 -11.12 -5.42 0.69
C LEU A 80 -11.81 -6.36 1.67
N SER A 81 -12.34 -5.82 2.76
CA SER A 81 -13.21 -6.58 3.67
C SER A 81 -14.60 -6.80 3.07
N ASP A 82 -15.01 -5.97 2.11
CA ASP A 82 -16.30 -6.05 1.46
C ASP A 82 -16.24 -5.30 0.12
N MET A 83 -16.79 -5.88 -0.93
CA MET A 83 -16.81 -5.24 -2.26
C MET A 83 -17.67 -3.99 -2.32
N SER A 84 -18.51 -3.73 -1.31
CA SER A 84 -19.22 -2.46 -1.22
C SER A 84 -18.30 -1.25 -1.12
N PHE A 85 -17.04 -1.45 -0.69
CA PHE A 85 -16.03 -0.40 -0.62
C PHE A 85 -15.32 -0.14 -1.96
N PHE A 86 -15.55 -0.99 -2.96
CA PHE A 86 -14.82 -0.94 -4.23
C PHE A 86 -14.82 0.43 -4.88
N LYS A 87 -15.99 1.06 -4.98
CA LYS A 87 -16.16 2.35 -5.68
C LYS A 87 -15.31 3.46 -5.03
N GLU A 88 -15.41 3.60 -3.70
CA GLU A 88 -14.69 4.65 -2.97
C GLU A 88 -13.18 4.39 -2.94
N VAL A 89 -12.78 3.15 -2.67
CA VAL A 89 -11.36 2.77 -2.67
C VAL A 89 -10.78 3.01 -4.06
N ASN A 90 -11.49 2.60 -5.10
CA ASN A 90 -11.06 2.78 -6.49
C ASN A 90 -10.85 4.25 -6.84
N ARG A 91 -11.75 5.12 -6.41
CA ARG A 91 -11.66 6.56 -6.64
C ARG A 91 -10.43 7.17 -5.97
N ILE A 92 -10.22 6.86 -4.69
CA ILE A 92 -9.07 7.38 -3.92
C ILE A 92 -7.75 6.84 -4.48
N TYR A 93 -7.67 5.53 -4.72
CA TYR A 93 -6.51 4.89 -5.31
C TYR A 93 -6.14 5.56 -6.64
N GLY A 94 -7.12 5.75 -7.52
CA GLY A 94 -6.90 6.38 -8.83
C GLY A 94 -6.40 7.82 -8.73
N SER A 95 -6.76 8.54 -7.67
CA SER A 95 -6.34 9.93 -7.48
C SER A 95 -4.83 10.09 -7.26
N TYR A 96 -4.13 9.03 -6.90
CA TYR A 96 -2.67 9.02 -6.72
C TYR A 96 -1.92 8.64 -7.99
N LEU A 97 -2.62 8.19 -9.03
CA LEU A 97 -2.01 7.64 -10.24
C LEU A 97 -2.11 8.63 -11.39
N LYS A 98 -1.18 8.50 -12.33
CA LYS A 98 -1.21 9.27 -13.58
C LYS A 98 -2.11 8.56 -14.57
N GLU A 99 -3.11 9.28 -15.10
CA GLU A 99 -4.05 8.74 -16.08
C GLU A 99 -3.32 8.22 -17.31
N GLY A 100 -3.65 7.01 -17.73
CA GLY A 100 -3.03 6.33 -18.85
C GLY A 100 -1.77 5.55 -18.51
N GLU A 101 -1.25 5.70 -17.30
CA GLU A 101 -0.06 4.98 -16.84
C GLU A 101 -0.32 4.14 -15.59
N GLU A 102 -1.59 3.75 -15.38
CA GLU A 102 -1.97 2.94 -14.23
C GLU A 102 -1.32 1.54 -14.30
N PRO A 103 -0.94 0.97 -13.15
CA PRO A 103 -0.40 -0.39 -13.10
C PRO A 103 -1.45 -1.45 -13.39
N ALA A 104 -1.00 -2.65 -13.75
CA ALA A 104 -1.88 -3.82 -13.75
C ALA A 104 -2.40 -4.05 -12.32
N ARG A 105 -3.67 -4.49 -12.17
CA ARG A 105 -4.29 -4.61 -10.86
C ARG A 105 -5.35 -5.69 -10.82
N GLU A 106 -5.51 -6.31 -9.64
CA GLU A 106 -6.75 -7.00 -9.25
C GLU A 106 -7.23 -6.43 -7.91
N THR A 107 -8.53 -6.51 -7.69
CA THR A 107 -9.19 -6.12 -6.44
C THR A 107 -10.14 -7.24 -6.04
N ILE A 108 -9.96 -7.77 -4.83
CA ILE A 108 -10.78 -8.87 -4.32
C ILE A 108 -11.24 -8.60 -2.89
N ALA A 109 -12.41 -9.10 -2.54
CA ALA A 109 -12.86 -9.14 -1.16
C ALA A 109 -12.35 -10.43 -0.53
N VAL A 110 -11.93 -10.35 0.72
CA VAL A 110 -11.44 -11.49 1.49
C VAL A 110 -12.29 -11.63 2.75
N LYS A 111 -12.17 -12.78 3.41
CA LYS A 111 -12.94 -13.04 4.61
C LYS A 111 -12.59 -12.07 5.72
N THR A 112 -11.30 -11.85 5.97
CA THR A 112 -10.80 -10.98 7.04
C THR A 112 -9.40 -10.50 6.69
N LEU A 113 -9.12 -9.24 6.97
CA LEU A 113 -7.79 -8.66 6.84
C LEU A 113 -7.11 -8.57 8.20
N PRO A 114 -5.76 -8.47 8.25
CA PRO A 114 -5.05 -8.25 9.50
C PRO A 114 -5.63 -7.04 10.23
N LYS A 115 -5.73 -7.12 11.56
CA LYS A 115 -6.32 -6.08 12.42
C LYS A 115 -7.76 -5.72 12.05
N GLU A 116 -8.44 -6.59 11.30
CA GLU A 116 -9.83 -6.40 10.88
C GLU A 116 -10.05 -5.07 10.13
N VAL A 117 -9.03 -4.62 9.39
CA VAL A 117 -9.13 -3.42 8.56
C VAL A 117 -10.02 -3.66 7.33
N ASN A 118 -10.35 -2.59 6.61
CA ASN A 118 -11.21 -2.67 5.44
C ASN A 118 -10.47 -2.72 4.11
N VAL A 119 -9.21 -2.25 4.08
CA VAL A 119 -8.41 -2.23 2.86
C VAL A 119 -6.95 -2.54 3.16
N GLU A 120 -6.34 -3.35 2.29
CA GLU A 120 -4.91 -3.63 2.28
C GLU A 120 -4.43 -3.60 0.84
N ILE A 121 -3.29 -2.95 0.59
CA ILE A 121 -2.74 -2.81 -0.76
C ILE A 121 -1.26 -3.18 -0.75
N SER A 122 -0.88 -4.04 -1.70
CA SER A 122 0.53 -4.36 -1.98
C SER A 122 0.87 -3.94 -3.41
N MET A 123 2.16 -3.70 -3.66
CA MET A 123 2.63 -3.23 -4.96
C MET A 123 3.94 -3.86 -5.36
N ILE A 124 4.18 -3.93 -6.67
CA ILE A 124 5.47 -4.24 -7.27
C ILE A 124 5.84 -3.05 -8.13
N ALA A 125 7.05 -2.53 -7.96
CA ALA A 125 7.54 -1.38 -8.72
C ALA A 125 8.86 -1.73 -9.41
N VAL A 126 9.17 -0.98 -10.47
CA VAL A 126 10.38 -1.18 -11.26
C VAL A 126 11.08 0.16 -11.46
N ASP A 127 12.40 0.16 -11.24
CA ASP A 127 13.28 1.31 -11.41
C ASP A 127 13.52 1.62 -12.89
#